data_42238d0daf383979625643857d9c6b3c
#
_entry.id   42238d0daf383979625643857d9c6b3c
#
_cell.length_a   1.000
_cell.length_b   1.000
_cell.length_c   1.000
_cell.angle_alpha   90.00
_cell.angle_beta   90.00
_cell.angle_gamma   90.00
#
_symmetry.space_group_name_H-M   'P 1'
#
loop_
_entity.id
_entity.type
_entity.pdbx_description
1 polymer ?
#
loop_
_entity_poly.entity_id
_entity_poly.type
_entity_poly.pdbx_seq_one_letter_code
_entity_poly.pdbx_strand_id
1 'polypeptide(L)'
;SRNGALLNTIGSVIVSEQKWHPLSTENGLGFGVGLRTPHFPYLMQNAHWNVDWFEIISENFMDSGGRPRYILQQIAERYPVVMHGVSMSIGSTDPLNFDYLKSLKTLADEVKPAWVSDHLCWTGVLTTNSHDLLPLPLNEESLKHVCDRIRQIQDYLERPLVVENPNWIYFQSYS
;
A
#
# COMPACT_ATOMS: atom_id res chain seq x y z
N SER A 1 -17.01 -22.37 -9.44
CA SER A 1 -17.04 -20.96 -9.51
C SER A 1 -15.69 -20.42 -10.01
N ARG A 2 -15.68 -19.87 -11.22
CA ARG A 2 -14.46 -19.37 -11.90
C ARG A 2 -13.85 -18.14 -11.22
N ASN A 3 -14.61 -17.39 -10.46
CA ASN A 3 -14.16 -16.16 -9.79
C ASN A 3 -13.21 -16.42 -8.60
N GLY A 4 -13.40 -17.50 -7.89
CA GLY A 4 -12.48 -17.88 -6.79
C GLY A 4 -11.09 -18.31 -7.27
N ALA A 5 -11.00 -18.88 -8.47
CA ALA A 5 -9.73 -19.30 -9.06
C ALA A 5 -8.87 -18.12 -9.53
N LEU A 6 -9.50 -17.05 -10.06
CA LEU A 6 -8.79 -15.85 -10.50
C LEU A 6 -8.12 -15.11 -9.32
N LEU A 7 -8.85 -14.97 -8.19
CA LEU A 7 -8.31 -14.29 -7.00
C LEU A 7 -7.15 -15.08 -6.37
N ASN A 8 -7.25 -16.42 -6.36
CA ASN A 8 -6.16 -17.28 -5.91
C ASN A 8 -4.93 -17.20 -6.83
N THR A 9 -5.13 -16.97 -8.12
CA THR A 9 -4.04 -16.85 -9.09
C THR A 9 -3.32 -15.51 -8.94
N ILE A 10 -4.02 -14.40 -8.66
CA ILE A 10 -3.39 -13.12 -8.33
C ILE A 10 -2.52 -13.27 -7.09
N GLY A 11 -3.03 -13.89 -6.03
CA GLY A 11 -2.28 -14.14 -4.80
C GLY A 11 -1.02 -14.99 -5.01
N SER A 12 -1.05 -15.97 -5.91
CA SER A 12 0.10 -16.86 -6.18
C SER A 12 1.14 -16.27 -7.12
N VAL A 13 0.76 -15.34 -7.98
CA VAL A 13 1.69 -14.67 -8.92
C VAL A 13 2.53 -13.59 -8.22
N ILE A 14 2.03 -13.01 -7.14
CA ILE A 14 2.72 -11.96 -6.38
C ILE A 14 3.87 -12.54 -5.53
N VAL A 15 3.89 -13.85 -5.27
CA VAL A 15 4.89 -14.53 -4.42
C VAL A 15 5.97 -15.21 -5.27
N SER A 16 6.47 -14.60 -6.34
CA SER A 16 7.55 -15.16 -7.15
C SER A 16 8.94 -14.80 -6.61
N GLU A 17 9.64 -15.81 -6.14
CA GLU A 17 11.10 -16.06 -6.15
C GLU A 17 12.09 -14.99 -5.62
N GLN A 18 11.70 -13.82 -5.19
CA GLN A 18 12.64 -12.97 -4.46
C GLN A 18 12.77 -13.47 -3.01
N LYS A 19 14.02 -13.57 -2.53
CA LYS A 19 14.39 -13.88 -1.14
C LYS A 19 13.91 -12.78 -0.18
N TRP A 20 12.61 -12.58 -0.16
CA TRP A 20 11.98 -11.69 0.78
C TRP A 20 11.49 -12.53 1.95
N HIS A 21 12.03 -12.26 3.12
CA HIS A 21 11.49 -12.82 4.35
C HIS A 21 10.39 -11.85 4.81
N PRO A 22 9.10 -12.21 4.68
CA PRO A 22 8.08 -11.53 5.45
C PRO A 22 8.55 -11.53 6.90
N LEU A 23 8.26 -10.48 7.63
CA LEU A 23 8.46 -10.49 9.08
C LEU A 23 7.71 -11.71 9.62
N SER A 24 8.40 -12.84 9.67
CA SER A 24 7.89 -14.07 10.22
C SER A 24 7.91 -13.95 11.74
N THR A 25 6.94 -13.23 12.25
CA THR A 25 6.51 -13.51 13.61
C THR A 25 5.56 -14.68 13.46
N GLU A 26 5.84 -15.78 14.10
CA GLU A 26 4.92 -16.93 14.18
C GLU A 26 3.53 -16.50 14.66
N ASN A 27 3.39 -15.26 15.18
CA ASN A 27 2.20 -14.66 15.77
C ASN A 27 1.68 -13.41 15.06
N GLY A 28 2.20 -13.04 13.85
CA GLY A 28 1.86 -11.80 13.17
C GLY A 28 2.46 -10.56 13.83
N LEU A 29 2.14 -9.35 13.31
CA LEU A 29 2.62 -8.07 13.86
C LEU A 29 1.88 -7.62 15.13
N GLY A 30 0.78 -8.30 15.52
CA GLY A 30 -0.05 -7.85 16.63
C GLY A 30 -1.06 -6.77 16.22
N PHE A 31 -1.35 -5.83 17.14
CA PHE A 31 -2.37 -4.79 16.95
C PHE A 31 -1.72 -3.46 16.57
N GLY A 32 -2.15 -2.90 15.44
CA GLY A 32 -1.67 -1.61 14.94
C GLY A 32 -2.75 -0.55 14.88
N VAL A 33 -2.31 0.70 14.78
CA VAL A 33 -3.21 1.85 14.59
C VAL A 33 -2.68 2.80 13.52
N GLY A 34 -3.61 3.50 12.84
CA GLY A 34 -3.25 4.53 11.90
C GLY A 34 -2.60 5.74 12.59
N LEU A 35 -1.41 6.12 12.16
CA LEU A 35 -0.72 7.31 12.62
C LEU A 35 -1.34 8.55 11.99
N ARG A 36 -1.92 9.41 12.81
CA ARG A 36 -2.59 10.64 12.39
C ARG A 36 -2.00 11.85 13.09
N THR A 37 -1.94 12.98 12.39
CA THR A 37 -1.40 14.25 12.93
C THR A 37 -2.00 14.65 14.29
N PRO A 38 -3.31 14.50 14.56
CA PRO A 38 -3.87 14.81 15.87
C PRO A 38 -3.27 13.98 17.03
N HIS A 39 -2.70 12.81 16.74
CA HIS A 39 -2.08 11.96 17.75
C HIS A 39 -0.68 12.41 18.18
N PHE A 40 -0.02 13.23 17.36
CA PHE A 40 1.38 13.61 17.56
C PHE A 40 1.67 14.22 18.95
N PRO A 41 0.86 15.16 19.48
CA PRO A 41 1.13 15.69 20.81
C PRO A 41 1.15 14.63 21.91
N TYR A 42 0.22 13.68 21.83
CA TYR A 42 0.13 12.57 22.79
C TYR A 42 1.31 11.62 22.65
N LEU A 43 1.68 11.25 21.41
CA LEU A 43 2.78 10.35 21.12
C LEU A 43 4.12 10.91 21.58
N MET A 44 4.33 12.21 21.45
CA MET A 44 5.58 12.87 21.87
C MET A 44 5.68 13.05 23.38
N GLN A 45 4.57 13.01 24.12
CA GLN A 45 4.56 13.16 25.60
C GLN A 45 4.74 11.81 26.32
N ASN A 46 4.48 10.69 25.64
CA ASN A 46 4.49 9.37 26.26
C ASN A 46 5.61 8.51 25.67
N ALA A 47 6.35 7.84 26.55
CA ALA A 47 7.47 6.99 26.16
C ALA A 47 7.06 5.63 25.58
N HIS A 48 5.89 5.12 25.96
CA HIS A 48 5.35 3.84 25.50
C HIS A 48 3.88 3.94 25.16
N TRP A 49 3.51 3.22 24.10
CA TRP A 49 2.12 3.10 23.63
C TRP A 49 1.75 1.62 23.60
N ASN A 50 0.53 1.31 23.94
CA ASN A 50 0.03 -0.06 23.96
C ASN A 50 -0.46 -0.46 22.56
N VAL A 51 0.45 -0.39 21.59
CA VAL A 51 0.26 -0.82 20.19
C VAL A 51 1.53 -1.50 19.73
N ASP A 52 1.40 -2.41 18.78
CA ASP A 52 2.54 -3.18 18.27
C ASP A 52 3.15 -2.54 17.02
N TRP A 53 2.38 -1.78 16.23
CA TRP A 53 2.83 -1.12 15.00
C TRP A 53 1.95 0.06 14.61
N PHE A 54 2.43 0.87 13.68
CA PHE A 54 1.72 2.02 13.12
C PHE A 54 1.55 1.91 11.61
N GLU A 55 0.37 2.31 11.12
CA GLU A 55 0.12 2.52 9.69
C GLU A 55 0.18 4.01 9.37
N ILE A 56 0.84 4.34 8.25
CA ILE A 56 0.79 5.68 7.68
C ILE A 56 0.11 5.66 6.31
N ILE A 57 -0.59 6.74 5.98
CA ILE A 57 -0.95 7.05 4.60
C ILE A 57 0.27 7.72 3.97
N SER A 58 0.87 7.06 2.99
CA SER A 58 2.16 7.42 2.40
C SER A 58 2.16 8.85 1.86
N GLU A 59 1.09 9.24 1.19
CA GLU A 59 0.94 10.56 0.58
C GLU A 59 1.00 11.71 1.59
N ASN A 60 0.60 11.47 2.84
CA ASN A 60 0.69 12.48 3.89
C ASN A 60 2.14 12.77 4.33
N PHE A 61 3.08 11.93 3.93
CA PHE A 61 4.48 12.03 4.35
C PHE A 61 5.48 12.15 3.19
N MET A 62 5.12 11.77 1.97
CA MET A 62 6.03 11.74 0.82
C MET A 62 6.69 13.10 0.56
N ASP A 63 5.88 14.14 0.48
CA ASP A 63 6.32 15.51 0.19
C ASP A 63 6.35 16.39 1.45
N SER A 64 6.21 15.77 2.63
CA SER A 64 6.25 16.49 3.89
C SER A 64 7.68 16.67 4.38
N GLY A 65 7.94 17.82 4.98
CA GLY A 65 9.16 18.11 5.72
C GLY A 65 8.84 18.49 7.17
N GLY A 66 9.87 18.85 7.93
CA GLY A 66 9.71 19.38 9.27
C GLY A 66 9.11 18.42 10.28
N ARG A 67 8.16 18.91 11.09
CA ARG A 67 7.63 18.18 12.24
C ARG A 67 6.98 16.82 11.92
N PRO A 68 6.14 16.67 10.90
CA PRO A 68 5.53 15.36 10.60
C PRO A 68 6.58 14.30 10.26
N ARG A 69 7.56 14.65 9.43
CA ARG A 69 8.63 13.74 9.05
C ARG A 69 9.52 13.36 10.23
N TYR A 70 9.87 14.32 11.05
CA TYR A 70 10.63 14.08 12.29
C TYR A 70 9.90 13.10 13.22
N ILE A 71 8.59 13.29 13.43
CA ILE A 71 7.81 12.41 14.30
C ILE A 71 7.75 11.00 13.72
N LEU A 72 7.53 10.87 12.41
CA LEU A 72 7.52 9.57 11.75
C LEU A 72 8.85 8.83 11.93
N GLN A 73 9.98 9.51 11.79
CA GLN A 73 11.30 8.93 12.02
C GLN A 73 11.45 8.43 13.47
N GLN A 74 11.05 9.23 14.46
CA GLN A 74 11.10 8.84 15.88
C GLN A 74 10.20 7.63 16.19
N ILE A 75 9.10 7.47 15.49
CA ILE A 75 8.22 6.31 15.62
C ILE A 75 8.86 5.09 14.95
N ALA A 76 9.37 5.23 13.74
CA ALA A 76 9.99 4.15 12.98
C ALA A 76 11.24 3.57 13.67
N GLU A 77 11.92 4.35 14.51
CA GLU A 77 13.05 3.86 15.34
C GLU A 77 12.60 2.90 16.46
N ARG A 78 11.33 2.92 16.85
CA ARG A 78 10.83 2.19 18.03
C ARG A 78 9.77 1.15 17.69
N TYR A 79 9.00 1.38 16.64
CA TYR A 79 7.86 0.56 16.26
C TYR A 79 7.92 0.21 14.77
N PRO A 80 7.53 -0.99 14.38
CA PRO A 80 7.29 -1.30 12.98
C PRO A 80 6.29 -0.31 12.37
N VAL A 81 6.58 0.14 11.17
CA VAL A 81 5.69 1.02 10.39
C VAL A 81 5.24 0.28 9.14
N VAL A 82 4.00 0.44 8.81
CA VAL A 82 3.38 -0.01 7.57
C VAL A 82 3.05 1.22 6.72
N MET A 83 3.35 1.17 5.45
CA MET A 83 3.02 2.22 4.50
C MET A 83 1.83 1.81 3.64
N HIS A 84 0.76 2.58 3.70
CA HIS A 84 -0.42 2.41 2.86
C HIS A 84 -0.53 3.56 1.87
N GLY A 85 -0.61 3.26 0.58
CA GLY A 85 -0.82 4.21 -0.51
C GLY A 85 -2.28 4.22 -0.97
N VAL A 86 -2.70 5.33 -1.54
CA VAL A 86 -4.07 5.51 -2.07
C VAL A 86 -4.07 6.05 -3.50
N SER A 87 -2.90 6.33 -4.08
CA SER A 87 -2.78 7.04 -5.36
C SER A 87 -1.96 6.30 -6.42
N MET A 88 -1.53 5.07 -6.16
CA MET A 88 -0.75 4.28 -7.11
C MET A 88 -1.53 3.92 -8.37
N SER A 89 -2.86 3.81 -8.25
CA SER A 89 -3.78 3.52 -9.36
C SER A 89 -3.34 2.32 -10.20
N ILE A 90 -3.12 1.19 -9.52
CA ILE A 90 -2.56 -0.04 -10.10
C ILE A 90 -3.36 -0.50 -11.32
N GLY A 91 -4.67 -0.33 -11.31
CA GLY A 91 -5.57 -0.75 -12.37
C GLY A 91 -5.74 0.23 -13.52
N SER A 92 -5.13 1.42 -13.48
CA SER A 92 -5.25 2.41 -14.55
C SER A 92 -4.63 1.93 -15.84
N THR A 93 -5.18 2.36 -16.98
CA THR A 93 -4.59 2.20 -18.31
C THR A 93 -3.52 3.25 -18.62
N ASP A 94 -3.46 4.32 -17.83
CA ASP A 94 -2.41 5.33 -17.97
C ASP A 94 -1.04 4.76 -17.59
N PRO A 95 0.05 5.33 -18.11
CA PRO A 95 1.40 4.96 -17.67
C PRO A 95 1.57 5.05 -16.16
N LEU A 96 2.46 4.24 -15.59
CA LEU A 96 2.84 4.37 -14.18
C LEU A 96 3.43 5.75 -13.92
N ASN A 97 3.00 6.37 -12.82
CA ASN A 97 3.56 7.64 -12.37
C ASN A 97 4.89 7.40 -11.64
N PHE A 98 6.00 7.49 -12.35
CA PHE A 98 7.32 7.26 -11.79
C PHE A 98 7.77 8.37 -10.82
N ASP A 99 7.23 9.58 -10.91
CA ASP A 99 7.51 10.63 -9.91
C ASP A 99 6.88 10.28 -8.57
N TYR A 100 5.64 9.77 -8.59
CA TYR A 100 4.99 9.23 -7.40
C TYR A 100 5.78 8.03 -6.84
N LEU A 101 6.15 7.06 -7.67
CA LEU A 101 6.91 5.89 -7.23
C LEU A 101 8.28 6.27 -6.65
N LYS A 102 8.92 7.29 -7.20
CA LYS A 102 10.18 7.83 -6.68
C LYS A 102 10.01 8.42 -5.28
N SER A 103 9.00 9.25 -5.07
CA SER A 103 8.68 9.83 -3.75
C SER A 103 8.35 8.72 -2.74
N LEU A 104 7.55 7.73 -3.16
CA LEU A 104 7.20 6.57 -2.35
C LEU A 104 8.43 5.73 -1.97
N LYS A 105 9.32 5.45 -2.94
CA LYS A 105 10.57 4.73 -2.70
C LYS A 105 11.46 5.48 -1.71
N THR A 106 11.62 6.79 -1.90
CA THR A 106 12.42 7.62 -1.00
C THR A 106 11.91 7.54 0.44
N LEU A 107 10.59 7.66 0.63
CA LEU A 107 9.97 7.50 1.95
C LEU A 107 10.20 6.11 2.52
N ALA A 108 10.00 5.07 1.71
CA ALA A 108 10.17 3.69 2.14
C ALA A 108 11.62 3.33 2.48
N ASP A 109 12.60 3.90 1.78
CA ASP A 109 14.02 3.69 2.08
C ASP A 109 14.44 4.35 3.41
N GLU A 110 13.80 5.45 3.79
CA GLU A 110 14.03 6.10 5.08
C GLU A 110 13.31 5.38 6.23
N VAL A 111 12.03 5.06 6.05
CA VAL A 111 11.17 4.49 7.11
C VAL A 111 11.44 3.01 7.31
N LYS A 112 11.88 2.29 6.26
CA LYS A 112 12.06 0.83 6.23
C LYS A 112 10.81 0.09 6.70
N PRO A 113 9.65 0.29 6.03
CA PRO A 113 8.40 -0.25 6.48
C PRO A 113 8.39 -1.77 6.45
N ALA A 114 7.53 -2.38 7.28
CA ALA A 114 7.28 -3.81 7.27
C ALA A 114 6.72 -4.27 5.91
N TRP A 115 5.84 -3.48 5.31
CA TRP A 115 5.38 -3.61 3.93
C TRP A 115 4.87 -2.27 3.39
N VAL A 116 4.75 -2.20 2.07
CA VAL A 116 4.04 -1.15 1.33
C VAL A 116 2.79 -1.76 0.73
N SER A 117 1.65 -1.09 0.88
CA SER A 117 0.37 -1.52 0.32
C SER A 117 -0.29 -0.40 -0.48
N ASP A 118 -1.17 -0.80 -1.41
CA ASP A 118 -2.08 0.11 -2.11
C ASP A 118 -3.32 -0.67 -2.59
N HIS A 119 -4.34 0.05 -3.07
CA HIS A 119 -5.58 -0.54 -3.51
C HIS A 119 -5.48 -1.16 -4.91
N LEU A 120 -6.14 -2.30 -5.10
CA LEU A 120 -6.37 -2.90 -6.42
C LEU A 120 -7.52 -2.19 -7.13
N CYS A 121 -7.28 -0.98 -7.60
CA CYS A 121 -8.27 -0.12 -8.21
C CYS A 121 -7.63 0.76 -9.29
N TRP A 122 -8.46 1.52 -9.97
CA TRP A 122 -8.04 2.69 -10.72
C TRP A 122 -8.72 3.94 -10.14
N THR A 123 -8.01 5.06 -10.09
CA THR A 123 -8.47 6.31 -9.48
C THR A 123 -8.70 7.40 -10.53
N GLY A 124 -8.31 7.16 -11.77
CA GLY A 124 -8.48 8.11 -12.85
C GLY A 124 -7.90 7.62 -14.17
N VAL A 125 -8.25 8.32 -15.23
CA VAL A 125 -7.79 8.09 -16.61
C VAL A 125 -7.56 9.45 -17.28
N LEU A 126 -6.55 9.53 -18.15
CA LEU A 126 -6.24 10.74 -18.92
C LEU A 126 -6.08 11.98 -18.06
N THR A 127 -5.28 11.88 -16.99
CA THR A 127 -4.99 12.97 -16.04
C THR A 127 -6.19 13.44 -15.19
N THR A 128 -7.38 12.86 -15.38
CA THR A 128 -8.55 13.16 -14.56
C THR A 128 -8.61 12.17 -13.40
N ASN A 129 -8.43 12.66 -12.18
CA ASN A 129 -8.59 11.88 -10.96
C ASN A 129 -10.07 11.93 -10.53
N SER A 130 -10.69 10.77 -10.35
CA SER A 130 -12.07 10.65 -9.89
C SER A 130 -12.21 10.89 -8.38
N HIS A 131 -11.12 10.87 -7.64
CA HIS A 131 -11.09 10.83 -6.17
C HIS A 131 -11.84 9.63 -5.57
N ASP A 132 -12.05 8.58 -6.38
CA ASP A 132 -12.75 7.35 -6.03
C ASP A 132 -11.88 6.12 -6.33
N LEU A 133 -12.08 5.06 -5.56
CA LEU A 133 -11.44 3.76 -5.78
C LEU A 133 -12.34 2.92 -6.70
N LEU A 134 -12.13 3.04 -8.01
CA LEU A 134 -12.96 2.39 -9.00
C LEU A 134 -12.51 0.92 -9.23
N PRO A 135 -13.46 -0.01 -9.26
CA PRO A 135 -13.17 -1.43 -9.40
C PRO A 135 -12.70 -1.80 -10.79
N LEU A 136 -11.93 -2.88 -10.88
CA LEU A 136 -11.46 -3.46 -12.13
C LEU A 136 -12.43 -4.51 -12.66
N PRO A 137 -12.57 -4.64 -13.99
CA PRO A 137 -13.24 -5.78 -14.59
C PRO A 137 -12.56 -7.09 -14.20
N LEU A 138 -13.34 -8.11 -13.80
CA LEU A 138 -12.79 -9.42 -13.44
C LEU A 138 -12.67 -10.32 -14.68
N ASN A 139 -11.68 -10.08 -15.52
CA ASN A 139 -11.35 -10.85 -16.70
C ASN A 139 -9.85 -11.08 -16.83
N GLU A 140 -9.44 -11.94 -17.77
CA GLU A 140 -8.04 -12.32 -17.96
C GLU A 140 -7.16 -11.15 -18.44
N GLU A 141 -7.71 -10.23 -19.23
CA GLU A 141 -7.00 -9.06 -19.72
C GLU A 141 -6.63 -8.13 -18.57
N SER A 142 -7.60 -7.80 -17.71
CA SER A 142 -7.36 -6.99 -16.51
C SER A 142 -6.39 -7.66 -15.55
N LEU A 143 -6.49 -8.99 -15.39
CA LEU A 143 -5.56 -9.76 -14.56
C LEU A 143 -4.12 -9.62 -15.08
N LYS A 144 -3.91 -9.84 -16.37
CA LYS A 144 -2.58 -9.72 -16.98
C LYS A 144 -2.04 -8.30 -16.84
N HIS A 145 -2.87 -7.30 -17.16
CA HIS A 145 -2.50 -5.88 -17.05
C HIS A 145 -2.04 -5.52 -15.63
N VAL A 146 -2.81 -5.90 -14.64
CA VAL A 146 -2.48 -5.64 -13.22
C VAL A 146 -1.21 -6.36 -12.79
N CYS A 147 -1.06 -7.65 -13.16
CA CYS A 147 0.15 -8.41 -12.83
C CYS A 147 1.41 -7.77 -13.41
N ASP A 148 1.35 -7.31 -14.66
CA ASP A 148 2.50 -6.67 -15.31
C ASP A 148 2.84 -5.33 -14.65
N ARG A 149 1.84 -4.56 -14.22
CA ARG A 149 2.05 -3.30 -13.50
C ARG A 149 2.62 -3.54 -12.09
N ILE A 150 2.07 -4.50 -11.33
CA ILE A 150 2.59 -4.85 -10.02
C ILE A 150 4.06 -5.26 -10.10
N ARG A 151 4.46 -6.07 -11.09
CA ARG A 151 5.87 -6.43 -11.29
C ARG A 151 6.74 -5.20 -11.52
N GLN A 152 6.34 -4.30 -12.42
CA GLN A 152 7.07 -3.05 -12.68
C GLN A 152 7.21 -2.19 -11.42
N ILE A 153 6.14 -2.09 -10.62
CA ILE A 153 6.15 -1.34 -9.36
C ILE A 153 7.11 -1.99 -8.35
N GLN A 154 7.03 -3.31 -8.17
CA GLN A 154 7.91 -4.04 -7.26
C GLN A 154 9.38 -3.95 -7.66
N ASP A 155 9.65 -4.07 -8.97
CA ASP A 155 11.01 -3.93 -9.52
C ASP A 155 11.56 -2.53 -9.25
N TYR A 156 10.74 -1.49 -9.45
CA TYR A 156 11.15 -0.11 -9.20
C TYR A 156 11.34 0.20 -7.70
N LEU A 157 10.41 -0.26 -6.86
CA LEU A 157 10.48 -0.07 -5.41
C LEU A 157 11.53 -0.96 -4.73
N GLU A 158 12.00 -2.02 -5.41
CA GLU A 158 12.90 -3.06 -4.87
C GLU A 158 12.34 -3.73 -3.62
N ARG A 159 11.00 -3.88 -3.58
CA ARG A 159 10.26 -4.49 -2.46
C ARG A 159 8.91 -5.02 -2.90
N PRO A 160 8.35 -5.99 -2.16
CA PRO A 160 7.02 -6.50 -2.47
C PRO A 160 5.95 -5.44 -2.17
N LEU A 161 4.86 -5.56 -2.92
CA LEU A 161 3.66 -4.75 -2.76
C LEU A 161 2.53 -5.63 -2.23
N VAL A 162 1.90 -5.19 -1.16
CA VAL A 162 0.65 -5.77 -0.66
C VAL A 162 -0.51 -5.06 -1.35
N VAL A 163 -1.49 -5.82 -1.82
CA VAL A 163 -2.62 -5.27 -2.58
C VAL A 163 -3.90 -5.45 -1.77
N GLU A 164 -4.58 -4.34 -1.52
CA GLU A 164 -5.88 -4.33 -0.88
C GLU A 164 -7.00 -4.34 -1.92
N ASN A 165 -7.96 -5.26 -1.75
CA ASN A 165 -9.13 -5.33 -2.60
C ASN A 165 -10.17 -4.30 -2.15
N PRO A 166 -10.57 -3.31 -2.98
CA PRO A 166 -11.65 -2.41 -2.63
C PRO A 166 -12.96 -3.19 -2.49
N ASN A 167 -13.80 -2.77 -1.56
CA ASN A 167 -15.03 -3.49 -1.18
C ASN A 167 -16.04 -3.55 -2.33
N TRP A 168 -16.40 -4.75 -2.78
CA TRP A 168 -17.24 -5.02 -3.96
C TRP A 168 -18.75 -5.01 -3.67
N ILE A 169 -19.24 -4.29 -2.70
CA ILE A 169 -20.65 -4.30 -2.29
C ILE A 169 -21.62 -3.86 -3.44
N TYR A 170 -21.12 -3.21 -4.49
CA TYR A 170 -21.94 -2.63 -5.54
C TYR A 170 -22.24 -3.55 -6.76
N PHE A 171 -21.68 -4.77 -6.83
CA PHE A 171 -21.82 -5.60 -8.04
C PHE A 171 -22.85 -6.74 -7.97
N GLN A 172 -23.59 -6.89 -6.89
CA GLN A 172 -24.64 -7.93 -6.79
C GLN A 172 -26.03 -7.50 -7.25
N SER A 173 -26.24 -6.30 -7.78
CA SER A 173 -27.56 -5.80 -8.12
C SER A 173 -27.91 -5.77 -9.61
N TYR A 174 -27.11 -6.40 -10.47
CA TYR A 174 -27.45 -6.54 -11.91
C TYR A 174 -27.28 -7.99 -12.36
N SER A 175 -28.26 -8.80 -12.04
CA SER A 175 -28.57 -10.07 -12.72
C SER A 175 -30.10 -10.15 -12.94
#